data_2faa7d63956562afefb4819ddf3060b5
#
_entry.id   2faa7d63956562afefb4819ddf3060b5
#
_cell.length_a   1.000
_cell.length_b   1.000
_cell.length_c   1.000
_cell.angle_alpha   90.00
_cell.angle_beta   90.00
_cell.angle_gamma   90.00
#
_symmetry.space_group_name_H-M   'P 1'
#
loop_
_entity.id
_entity.type
_entity.pdbx_description
1 polymer ?
#
loop_
_entity_poly.entity_id
_entity_poly.type
_entity_poly.pdbx_seq_one_letter_code
_entity_poly.pdbx_strand_id
1 'polypeptide(L)'
;MTKAAGHLIELLKAKQAMLQASFDTELAADELRRYQKFAKPGQPSPHIVQLRQKQAAARQASSLSRQSFIKAAAGFVREADIDVPQRVALDVFITVWINANVPKAFVVAA
;
A
#
# COMPACT_ATOMS: atom_id res chain seq x y z
N MET A 1 26.91 3.74 6.59
CA MET A 1 25.43 3.70 6.80
C MET A 1 25.11 2.58 7.77
N THR A 2 24.28 2.84 8.77
CA THR A 2 23.86 1.81 9.73
C THR A 2 22.87 0.84 9.10
N LYS A 3 22.77 -0.38 9.65
CA LYS A 3 21.78 -1.35 9.20
C LYS A 3 20.35 -0.80 9.35
N ALA A 4 20.09 -0.07 10.44
CA ALA A 4 18.78 0.54 10.66
C ALA A 4 18.41 1.55 9.57
N ALA A 5 19.37 2.35 9.07
CA ALA A 5 19.13 3.31 8.00
C ALA A 5 18.76 2.58 6.69
N GLY A 6 19.42 1.48 6.37
CA GLY A 6 19.08 0.66 5.21
C GLY A 6 17.67 0.09 5.31
N HIS A 7 17.30 -0.42 6.49
CA HIS A 7 15.94 -0.92 6.75
C HIS A 7 14.89 0.18 6.67
N LEU A 8 15.23 1.39 7.13
CA LEU A 8 14.31 2.53 7.01
C LEU A 8 14.04 2.89 5.55
N ILE A 9 15.06 2.90 4.71
CA ILE A 9 14.92 3.16 3.27
C ILE A 9 13.99 2.12 2.63
N GLU A 10 14.20 0.84 2.93
CA GLU A 10 13.34 -0.24 2.43
C GLU A 10 11.90 -0.08 2.93
N LEU A 11 11.72 0.31 4.18
CA LEU A 11 10.41 0.57 4.78
C LEU A 11 9.67 1.69 4.04
N LEU A 12 10.37 2.80 3.76
CA LEU A 12 9.77 3.93 3.06
C LEU A 12 9.40 3.59 1.63
N LYS A 13 10.22 2.81 0.94
CA LYS A 13 9.90 2.31 -0.40
C LYS A 13 8.68 1.40 -0.37
N ALA A 14 8.58 0.51 0.61
CA ALA A 14 7.44 -0.38 0.76
C ALA A 14 6.16 0.40 1.07
N LYS A 15 6.25 1.44 1.90
CA LYS A 15 5.11 2.32 2.19
C LYS A 15 4.62 3.04 0.94
N GLN A 16 5.53 3.57 0.13
CA GLN A 16 5.19 4.23 -1.12
C GLN A 16 4.49 3.27 -2.08
N ALA A 17 5.01 2.04 -2.23
CA ALA A 17 4.38 1.03 -3.07
C ALA A 17 2.98 0.66 -2.58
N MET A 18 2.78 0.56 -1.26
CA MET A 18 1.48 0.28 -0.65
C MET A 18 0.48 1.39 -0.94
N LEU A 19 0.89 2.65 -0.81
CA LEU A 19 0.03 3.80 -1.09
C LEU A 19 -0.33 3.87 -2.58
N GLN A 20 0.62 3.60 -3.46
CA GLN A 20 0.38 3.56 -4.89
C GLN A 20 -0.60 2.44 -5.26
N ALA A 21 -0.44 1.26 -4.67
CA ALA A 21 -1.34 0.13 -4.90
C ALA A 21 -2.76 0.42 -4.40
N SER A 22 -2.91 1.11 -3.26
CA SER A 22 -4.22 1.57 -2.76
C SER A 22 -4.88 2.53 -3.73
N PHE A 23 -4.11 3.49 -4.24
CA PHE A 23 -4.60 4.46 -5.21
C PHE A 23 -5.06 3.77 -6.50
N ASP A 24 -4.27 2.83 -7.01
CA ASP A 24 -4.60 2.07 -8.21
C ASP A 24 -5.88 1.25 -8.01
N THR A 25 -6.09 0.70 -6.81
CA THR A 25 -7.29 -0.05 -6.47
C THR A 25 -8.53 0.86 -6.52
N GLU A 26 -8.43 2.06 -5.96
CA GLU A 26 -9.51 3.04 -5.97
C GLU A 26 -9.83 3.51 -7.40
N LEU A 27 -8.80 3.77 -8.21
CA LEU A 27 -9.00 4.14 -9.61
C LEU A 27 -9.72 3.05 -10.39
N ALA A 28 -9.31 1.79 -10.22
CA ALA A 28 -9.94 0.67 -10.89
C ALA A 28 -11.41 0.52 -10.48
N ALA A 29 -11.72 0.72 -9.20
CA ALA A 29 -13.08 0.67 -8.70
C ALA A 29 -13.94 1.81 -9.27
N ASP A 30 -13.39 3.01 -9.38
CA ASP A 30 -14.09 4.17 -9.95
C ASP A 30 -14.36 3.97 -11.44
N GLU A 31 -13.39 3.49 -12.20
CA GLU A 31 -13.58 3.19 -13.61
C GLU A 31 -14.70 2.17 -13.81
N LEU A 32 -14.70 1.11 -13.02
CA LEU A 32 -15.73 0.07 -13.11
C LEU A 32 -17.11 0.63 -12.81
N ARG A 33 -17.24 1.47 -11.76
CA ARG A 33 -18.53 2.10 -11.42
C ARG A 33 -19.04 3.00 -12.54
N ARG A 34 -18.15 3.78 -13.16
CA ARG A 34 -18.52 4.67 -14.28
C ARG A 34 -19.06 3.87 -15.46
N TYR A 35 -18.40 2.79 -15.83
CA TYR A 35 -18.84 1.97 -16.95
C TYR A 35 -20.11 1.19 -16.64
N GLN A 36 -20.30 0.73 -15.40
CA GLN A 36 -21.51 0.03 -15.00
C GLN A 36 -22.75 0.91 -15.11
N LYS A 37 -22.63 2.21 -14.91
CA LYS A 37 -23.75 3.15 -15.07
C LYS A 37 -24.29 3.19 -16.49
N PHE A 38 -23.43 2.96 -17.48
CA PHE A 38 -23.77 3.03 -18.90
C PHE A 38 -23.99 1.66 -19.52
N ALA A 39 -23.73 0.59 -18.79
CA ALA A 39 -23.89 -0.77 -19.28
C ALA A 39 -25.38 -1.15 -19.27
N LYS A 40 -25.86 -1.75 -20.37
CA LYS A 40 -27.22 -2.27 -20.42
C LYS A 40 -27.33 -3.53 -19.55
N PRO A 41 -28.40 -3.65 -18.73
CA PRO A 41 -28.59 -4.85 -17.92
C PRO A 41 -28.66 -6.11 -18.78
N GLY A 42 -27.97 -7.15 -18.35
CA GLY A 42 -28.00 -8.46 -19.03
C GLY A 42 -27.07 -8.64 -20.19
N GLN A 43 -26.30 -7.61 -20.58
CA GLN A 43 -25.28 -7.73 -21.62
C GLN A 43 -23.87 -7.58 -21.02
N PRO A 44 -23.10 -8.68 -20.88
CA PRO A 44 -21.72 -8.56 -20.43
C PRO A 44 -20.88 -7.85 -21.49
N SER A 45 -20.32 -6.71 -21.11
CA SER A 45 -19.39 -5.99 -21.98
C SER A 45 -17.98 -6.54 -21.79
N PRO A 46 -17.23 -6.84 -22.87
CA PRO A 46 -15.82 -7.23 -22.74
C PRO A 46 -15.00 -6.21 -21.96
N HIS A 47 -15.34 -4.93 -22.07
CA HIS A 47 -14.66 -3.87 -21.36
C HIS A 47 -14.86 -3.97 -19.82
N ILE A 48 -16.09 -4.29 -19.39
CA ILE A 48 -16.38 -4.50 -17.97
C ILE A 48 -15.62 -5.70 -17.43
N VAL A 49 -15.50 -6.78 -18.20
CA VAL A 49 -14.71 -7.95 -17.79
C VAL A 49 -13.25 -7.56 -17.59
N GLN A 50 -12.69 -6.78 -18.50
CA GLN A 50 -11.31 -6.28 -18.37
C GLN A 50 -11.14 -5.40 -17.15
N LEU A 51 -12.10 -4.52 -16.85
CA LEU A 51 -12.06 -3.65 -15.66
C LEU A 51 -12.14 -4.45 -14.38
N ARG A 52 -12.94 -5.50 -14.34
CA ARG A 52 -13.01 -6.41 -13.17
C ARG A 52 -11.70 -7.14 -12.97
N GLN A 53 -11.06 -7.60 -14.04
CA GLN A 53 -9.75 -8.24 -13.95
C GLN A 53 -8.68 -7.26 -13.47
N LYS A 54 -8.72 -6.02 -13.95
CA LYS A 54 -7.82 -4.96 -13.51
C LYS A 54 -8.01 -4.65 -12.02
N GLN A 55 -9.25 -4.60 -11.55
CA GLN A 55 -9.56 -4.39 -10.14
C GLN A 55 -9.04 -5.54 -9.28
N ALA A 56 -9.23 -6.79 -9.71
CA ALA A 56 -8.74 -7.95 -8.99
C ALA A 56 -7.20 -7.94 -8.90
N ALA A 57 -6.52 -7.60 -10.01
CA ALA A 57 -5.07 -7.49 -10.04
C ALA A 57 -4.57 -6.37 -9.10
N ALA A 58 -5.27 -5.23 -9.08
CA ALA A 58 -4.92 -4.11 -8.19
C ALA A 58 -5.09 -4.48 -6.72
N ARG A 59 -6.14 -5.20 -6.37
CA ARG A 59 -6.36 -5.70 -5.00
C ARG A 59 -5.27 -6.68 -4.59
N GLN A 60 -4.88 -7.58 -5.47
CA GLN A 60 -3.79 -8.53 -5.20
C GLN A 60 -2.47 -7.79 -4.99
N ALA A 61 -2.15 -6.83 -5.84
CA ALA A 61 -0.96 -6.00 -5.71
C ALA A 61 -0.95 -5.22 -4.39
N SER A 62 -2.11 -4.68 -3.99
CA SER A 62 -2.27 -3.98 -2.72
C SER A 62 -2.00 -4.90 -1.52
N SER A 63 -2.53 -6.12 -1.56
CA SER A 63 -2.31 -7.11 -0.50
C SER A 63 -0.83 -7.50 -0.40
N LEU A 64 -0.17 -7.75 -1.52
CA LEU A 64 1.26 -8.09 -1.55
C LEU A 64 2.12 -6.93 -1.07
N SER A 65 1.79 -5.69 -1.46
CA SER A 65 2.49 -4.49 -1.01
C SER A 65 2.36 -4.29 0.49
N ARG A 66 1.17 -4.56 1.03
CA ARG A 66 0.94 -4.49 2.48
C ARG A 66 1.76 -5.52 3.23
N GLN A 67 1.84 -6.76 2.74
CA GLN A 67 2.68 -7.80 3.32
C GLN A 67 4.16 -7.41 3.30
N SER A 68 4.63 -6.85 2.19
CA SER A 68 6.00 -6.36 2.05
C SER A 68 6.28 -5.22 3.03
N PHE A 69 5.32 -4.31 3.21
CA PHE A 69 5.42 -3.21 4.18
C PHE A 69 5.54 -3.73 5.61
N ILE A 70 4.71 -4.68 6.00
CA ILE A 70 4.74 -5.27 7.34
C ILE A 70 6.07 -5.97 7.58
N LYS A 71 6.56 -6.71 6.59
CA LYS A 71 7.85 -7.40 6.68
C LYS A 71 9.01 -6.41 6.82
N ALA A 72 9.00 -5.34 6.03
CA ALA A 72 10.01 -4.29 6.13
C ALA A 72 9.94 -3.58 7.49
N ALA A 73 8.73 -3.33 7.99
CA ALA A 73 8.52 -2.73 9.30
C ALA A 73 9.09 -3.60 10.42
N ALA A 74 8.86 -4.90 10.37
CA ALA A 74 9.39 -5.83 11.36
C ALA A 74 10.92 -5.83 11.36
N GLY A 75 11.54 -5.81 10.17
CA GLY A 75 13.00 -5.74 10.04
C GLY A 75 13.55 -4.43 10.60
N PHE A 76 12.92 -3.31 10.29
CA PHE A 76 13.34 -1.99 10.78
C PHE A 76 13.24 -1.89 12.30
N VAL A 77 12.12 -2.30 12.87
CA VAL A 77 11.89 -2.24 14.32
C VAL A 77 12.94 -3.06 15.06
N ARG A 78 13.27 -4.24 14.55
CA ARG A 78 14.27 -5.12 15.15
C ARG A 78 15.68 -4.49 15.09
N GLU A 79 16.08 -3.95 13.94
CA GLU A 79 17.41 -3.37 13.77
C GLU A 79 17.56 -2.04 14.51
N ALA A 80 16.50 -1.25 14.62
CA ALA A 80 16.49 0.02 15.32
C ALA A 80 16.22 -0.13 16.83
N ASP A 81 15.93 -1.34 17.31
CA ASP A 81 15.64 -1.65 18.70
C ASP A 81 14.47 -0.82 19.25
N ILE A 82 13.39 -0.75 18.47
CA ILE A 82 12.18 -0.01 18.83
C ILE A 82 11.18 -0.96 19.46
N ASP A 83 10.65 -0.59 20.63
CA ASP A 83 9.60 -1.36 21.30
C ASP A 83 8.25 -1.06 20.68
N VAL A 84 7.56 -2.12 20.24
CA VAL A 84 6.20 -2.02 19.71
C VAL A 84 5.24 -2.55 20.77
N PRO A 85 4.22 -1.75 21.18
CA PRO A 85 3.22 -2.23 22.14
C PRO A 85 2.48 -3.45 21.59
N GLN A 86 2.26 -4.45 22.44
CA GLN A 86 1.63 -5.71 22.01
C GLN A 86 0.20 -5.54 21.50
N ARG A 87 -0.50 -4.49 21.96
CA ARG A 87 -1.90 -4.25 21.60
C ARG A 87 -2.07 -3.45 20.31
N VAL A 88 -0.96 -2.98 19.71
CA VAL A 88 -0.99 -2.15 18.51
C VAL A 88 -0.47 -2.98 17.35
N ALA A 89 -1.21 -2.98 16.23
CA ALA A 89 -0.75 -3.63 15.01
C ALA A 89 0.52 -2.97 14.51
N LEU A 90 1.48 -3.74 14.02
CA LEU A 90 2.78 -3.26 13.59
C LEU A 90 2.66 -2.22 12.46
N ASP A 91 1.78 -2.45 11.49
CA ASP A 91 1.55 -1.53 10.38
C ASP A 91 1.02 -0.17 10.86
N VAL A 92 0.11 -0.16 11.83
CA VAL A 92 -0.42 1.06 12.44
C VAL A 92 0.67 1.78 13.22
N PHE A 93 1.41 1.05 14.06
CA PHE A 93 2.49 1.62 14.86
C PHE A 93 3.55 2.30 13.99
N ILE A 94 4.01 1.60 12.95
CA ILE A 94 5.08 2.12 12.11
C ILE A 94 4.62 3.30 11.24
N THR A 95 3.36 3.32 10.83
CA THR A 95 2.79 4.45 10.10
C THR A 95 2.80 5.71 10.97
N VAL A 96 2.38 5.59 12.22
CA VAL A 96 2.41 6.71 13.18
C VAL A 96 3.86 7.14 13.43
N TRP A 97 4.77 6.18 13.60
CA TRP A 97 6.19 6.47 13.82
C TRP A 97 6.80 7.25 12.65
N ILE A 98 6.53 6.82 11.42
CA ILE A 98 7.03 7.49 10.22
C ILE A 98 6.47 8.91 10.14
N ASN A 99 5.19 9.09 10.38
CA ASN A 99 4.56 10.41 10.34
C ASN A 99 5.13 11.37 11.39
N ALA A 100 5.55 10.82 12.54
CA ALA A 100 6.12 11.63 13.62
C ALA A 100 7.61 11.94 13.43
N ASN A 101 8.37 11.06 12.78
CA ASN A 101 9.83 11.11 12.76
C ASN A 101 10.44 11.37 11.38
N VAL A 102 9.69 11.15 10.30
CA VAL A 102 10.20 11.33 8.94
C VAL A 102 9.55 12.57 8.33
N PRO A 103 10.34 13.53 7.79
CA PRO A 103 9.75 14.70 7.14
C PRO A 103 8.89 14.32 5.95
N LYS A 104 7.75 14.97 5.79
CA LYS A 104 6.83 14.70 4.65
C LYS A 104 7.51 14.92 3.30
N ALA A 105 8.37 15.92 3.20
CA ALA A 105 9.10 16.20 1.98
C ALA A 105 10.00 15.04 1.56
N PHE A 106 10.58 14.32 2.52
CA PHE A 106 11.42 13.14 2.25
C PHE A 106 10.59 12.00 1.66
N VAL A 107 9.38 11.79 2.18
CA VAL A 107 8.48 10.73 1.70
C VAL A 107 7.93 11.06 0.31
N VAL A 108 7.57 12.31 0.07
CA VAL A 108 6.98 12.76 -1.20
C VAL A 108 8.01 12.80 -2.33
N ALA A 109 9.27 13.09 -2.01
CA ALA A 109 10.34 13.18 -3.00
C ALA A 109 10.83 11.82 -3.50
N ALA A 110 10.37 10.74 -2.90
CA ALA A 110 10.79 9.39 -3.27
C ALA A 110 10.15 8.90 -4.58
#